data_b905b68931182736ada352e42245825c
#
_entry.id   b905b68931182736ada352e42245825c
#
_cell.length_a   1.000
_cell.length_b   1.000
_cell.length_c   1.000
_cell.angle_alpha   90.00
_cell.angle_beta   90.00
_cell.angle_gamma   90.00
#
_symmetry.space_group_name_H-M   'P 1'
#
loop_
_entity.id
_entity.type
_entity.pdbx_description
1 polymer ?
#
loop_
_entity_poly.entity_id
_entity_poly.type
_entity_poly.pdbx_seq_one_letter_code
_entity_poly.pdbx_strand_id
1 'polypeptide(L)'
;MSSDIYQDIASAYSAAATKAPGLKARFDAAGFDPARVSSLADLSRLPVLKKEELLKLQRANPPFGGFLAADPKDVARIYVSPGPIFEPALQGGGGHGFDLLFQAAGVGAGDVVLNTWMYHLVPAGLLIDEAAHAVGATVIPGGVGNRELQAQIIAETGVTAICASTAFFLALSETVINTYGRDAWKVKTALLGGEMGDWMAKRRKIEADYGVSTWAAYATADLGLIAYEDGDEGYVVHPDRVVQICDPASGDSVAPGAGQSNEFRVAARAEL
;
A
#
# COMPACT_ATOMS: atom_id res chain seq x y z
N MET A 1 -21.32 -2.94 0.06
CA MET A 1 -20.74 -1.99 1.03
C MET A 1 -21.85 -1.57 1.99
N SER A 2 -21.61 -1.66 3.29
CA SER A 2 -22.61 -1.23 4.28
C SER A 2 -22.73 0.30 4.26
N SER A 3 -23.90 0.82 4.62
CA SER A 3 -24.13 2.26 4.81
C SER A 3 -23.21 2.90 5.84
N ASP A 4 -22.53 2.11 6.60
CA ASP A 4 -21.64 2.43 7.71
C ASP A 4 -20.34 3.10 7.26
N ILE A 5 -19.70 2.63 6.16
CA ILE A 5 -18.43 3.19 5.68
C ILE A 5 -18.56 4.65 5.24
N TYR A 6 -19.68 5.05 4.64
CA TYR A 6 -19.90 6.43 4.22
C TYR A 6 -20.09 7.36 5.42
N GLN A 7 -20.74 6.89 6.49
CA GLN A 7 -20.87 7.64 7.74
C GLN A 7 -19.52 7.83 8.42
N ASP A 8 -18.68 6.80 8.40
CA ASP A 8 -17.32 6.88 8.95
C ASP A 8 -16.45 7.85 8.16
N ILE A 9 -16.51 7.81 6.83
CA ILE A 9 -15.83 8.78 5.96
C ILE A 9 -16.35 10.20 6.21
N ALA A 10 -17.66 10.39 6.32
CA ALA A 10 -18.27 11.68 6.62
C ALA A 10 -17.74 12.25 7.94
N SER A 11 -17.69 11.42 8.97
CA SER A 11 -17.21 11.78 10.31
C SER A 11 -15.72 12.12 10.29
N ALA A 12 -14.89 11.27 9.64
CA ALA A 12 -13.45 11.48 9.53
C ALA A 12 -13.12 12.76 8.74
N TYR A 13 -13.75 12.97 7.60
CA TYR A 13 -13.54 14.17 6.78
C TYR A 13 -13.99 15.46 7.49
N SER A 14 -15.12 15.41 8.19
CA SER A 14 -15.60 16.53 8.99
C SER A 14 -14.64 16.86 10.11
N ALA A 15 -14.15 15.88 10.84
CA ALA A 15 -13.17 16.06 11.91
C ALA A 15 -11.83 16.58 11.35
N ALA A 16 -11.34 16.01 10.26
CA ALA A 16 -10.09 16.42 9.61
C ALA A 16 -10.17 17.87 9.11
N ALA A 17 -11.28 18.29 8.53
CA ALA A 17 -11.46 19.66 8.03
C ALA A 17 -11.38 20.71 9.14
N THR A 18 -11.66 20.37 10.39
CA THR A 18 -11.50 21.29 11.52
C THR A 18 -10.04 21.58 11.89
N LYS A 19 -9.12 20.67 11.53
CA LYS A 19 -7.71 20.74 11.89
C LYS A 19 -6.80 21.00 10.68
N ALA A 20 -7.22 20.59 9.48
CA ALA A 20 -6.47 20.68 8.24
C ALA A 20 -7.03 21.80 7.34
N PRO A 21 -6.50 23.04 7.41
CA PRO A 21 -7.04 24.16 6.64
C PRO A 21 -6.93 23.97 5.12
N GLY A 22 -5.94 23.22 4.63
CA GLY A 22 -5.81 22.89 3.21
C GLY A 22 -6.92 21.95 2.73
N LEU A 23 -7.31 20.97 3.55
CA LEU A 23 -8.45 20.11 3.26
C LEU A 23 -9.77 20.89 3.27
N LYS A 24 -9.97 21.73 4.30
CA LYS A 24 -11.15 22.58 4.37
C LYS A 24 -11.28 23.49 3.15
N ALA A 25 -10.21 24.15 2.74
CA ALA A 25 -10.21 25.01 1.56
C ALA A 25 -10.61 24.25 0.28
N ARG A 26 -10.20 22.98 0.13
CA ARG A 26 -10.64 22.13 -0.99
C ARG A 26 -12.12 21.81 -0.93
N PHE A 27 -12.66 21.51 0.25
CA PHE A 27 -14.09 21.26 0.43
C PHE A 27 -14.90 22.51 0.08
N ASP A 28 -14.49 23.66 0.60
CA ASP A 28 -15.15 24.95 0.32
C ASP A 28 -15.14 25.29 -1.18
N ALA A 29 -13.98 25.10 -1.85
CA ALA A 29 -13.84 25.36 -3.28
C ALA A 29 -14.70 24.44 -4.15
N ALA A 30 -14.92 23.18 -3.72
CA ALA A 30 -15.77 22.21 -4.39
C ALA A 30 -17.26 22.34 -4.03
N GLY A 31 -17.63 23.19 -3.07
CA GLY A 31 -18.97 23.21 -2.48
C GLY A 31 -19.34 21.85 -1.87
N PHE A 32 -18.34 21.14 -1.34
CA PHE A 32 -18.47 19.81 -0.79
C PHE A 32 -18.66 19.88 0.73
N ASP A 33 -19.78 19.35 1.21
CA ASP A 33 -20.08 19.23 2.64
C ASP A 33 -19.81 17.77 3.08
N PRO A 34 -18.70 17.52 3.80
CA PRO A 34 -18.35 16.16 4.21
C PRO A 34 -19.40 15.50 5.10
N ALA A 35 -20.16 16.29 5.89
CA ALA A 35 -21.20 15.75 6.76
C ALA A 35 -22.41 15.15 6.00
N ARG A 36 -22.53 15.45 4.71
CA ARG A 36 -23.60 14.93 3.85
C ARG A 36 -23.21 13.70 3.04
N VAL A 37 -22.01 13.19 3.21
CA VAL A 37 -21.57 11.98 2.50
C VAL A 37 -22.34 10.78 3.00
N SER A 38 -23.10 10.17 2.12
CA SER A 38 -23.93 8.97 2.38
C SER A 38 -23.81 7.92 1.27
N SER A 39 -23.12 8.25 0.20
CA SER A 39 -23.02 7.40 -0.99
C SER A 39 -21.74 7.66 -1.79
N LEU A 40 -21.43 6.74 -2.72
CA LEU A 40 -20.36 6.92 -3.68
C LEU A 40 -20.58 8.18 -4.56
N ALA A 41 -21.83 8.48 -4.90
CA ALA A 41 -22.16 9.65 -5.71
C ALA A 41 -21.82 10.95 -4.98
N ASP A 42 -21.98 11.00 -3.65
CA ASP A 42 -21.58 12.18 -2.86
C ASP A 42 -20.07 12.36 -2.87
N LEU A 43 -19.30 11.28 -2.67
CA LEU A 43 -17.84 11.30 -2.72
C LEU A 43 -17.32 11.74 -4.10
N SER A 44 -17.99 11.35 -5.18
CA SER A 44 -17.61 11.71 -6.55
C SER A 44 -17.68 13.21 -6.84
N ARG A 45 -18.37 13.99 -6.02
CA ARG A 45 -18.43 15.45 -6.14
C ARG A 45 -17.15 16.14 -5.70
N LEU A 46 -16.32 15.47 -4.90
CA LEU A 46 -15.03 16.01 -4.49
C LEU A 46 -14.00 15.74 -5.60
N PRO A 47 -13.35 16.79 -6.16
CA PRO A 47 -12.30 16.61 -7.15
C PRO A 47 -11.13 15.78 -6.61
N VAL A 48 -10.54 14.94 -7.45
CA VAL A 48 -9.34 14.16 -7.08
C VAL A 48 -8.18 15.11 -6.80
N LEU A 49 -7.46 14.89 -5.70
CA LEU A 49 -6.20 15.56 -5.42
C LEU A 49 -5.07 14.83 -6.16
N LYS A 50 -4.59 15.42 -7.25
CA LYS A 50 -3.47 14.87 -8.02
C LYS A 50 -2.14 15.16 -7.32
N LYS A 51 -1.16 14.26 -7.47
CA LYS A 51 0.17 14.42 -6.84
C LYS A 51 0.88 15.72 -7.23
N GLU A 52 0.74 16.14 -8.46
CA GLU A 52 1.32 17.41 -8.94
C GLU A 52 0.68 18.65 -8.28
N GLU A 53 -0.61 18.55 -7.96
CA GLU A 53 -1.32 19.59 -7.22
C GLU A 53 -0.88 19.60 -5.76
N LEU A 54 -0.84 18.44 -5.11
CA LEU A 54 -0.37 18.31 -3.73
C LEU A 54 1.05 18.87 -3.57
N LEU A 55 1.96 18.55 -4.50
CA LEU A 55 3.32 19.08 -4.49
C LEU A 55 3.36 20.62 -4.51
N LYS A 56 2.51 21.26 -5.33
CA LYS A 56 2.40 22.72 -5.37
C LYS A 56 1.89 23.28 -4.05
N LEU A 57 0.88 22.64 -3.46
CA LEU A 57 0.30 23.04 -2.17
C LEU A 57 1.32 22.90 -1.02
N GLN A 58 2.08 21.83 -1.00
CA GLN A 58 3.14 21.63 0.00
C GLN A 58 4.26 22.66 -0.14
N ARG A 59 4.65 23.03 -1.36
CA ARG A 59 5.64 24.09 -1.59
C ARG A 59 5.13 25.48 -1.15
N ALA A 60 3.84 25.74 -1.32
CA ALA A 60 3.23 26.99 -0.89
C ALA A 60 3.05 27.09 0.63
N ASN A 61 2.83 25.95 1.30
CA ASN A 61 2.64 25.86 2.76
C ASN A 61 3.35 24.62 3.33
N PRO A 62 4.69 24.65 3.50
CA PRO A 62 5.46 23.51 3.96
C PRO A 62 5.17 23.11 5.41
N PRO A 63 5.35 21.83 5.78
CA PRO A 63 5.72 20.73 4.89
C PRO A 63 4.52 20.03 4.23
N PHE A 64 3.31 20.14 4.79
CA PHE A 64 2.17 19.29 4.43
C PHE A 64 1.06 20.01 3.66
N GLY A 65 1.28 21.22 3.17
CA GLY A 65 0.27 21.95 2.38
C GLY A 65 -1.00 22.34 3.15
N GLY A 66 -0.96 22.26 4.48
CA GLY A 66 -2.15 22.46 5.33
C GLY A 66 -3.07 21.23 5.41
N PHE A 67 -2.57 20.03 5.02
CA PHE A 67 -3.36 18.79 5.03
C PHE A 67 -3.15 17.94 6.29
N LEU A 68 -2.24 18.30 7.19
CA LEU A 68 -2.07 17.57 8.45
C LEU A 68 -3.27 17.83 9.37
N ALA A 69 -4.03 16.79 9.66
CA ALA A 69 -5.19 16.82 10.55
C ALA A 69 -4.86 16.41 12.00
N ALA A 70 -3.58 16.25 12.33
CA ALA A 70 -3.07 15.90 13.65
C ALA A 70 -2.24 17.04 14.25
N ASP A 71 -1.96 16.96 15.56
CA ASP A 71 -0.97 17.84 16.18
C ASP A 71 0.43 17.49 15.63
N PRO A 72 1.23 18.46 15.18
CA PRO A 72 2.59 18.18 14.69
C PRO A 72 3.48 17.36 15.65
N LYS A 73 3.25 17.44 16.95
CA LYS A 73 3.97 16.63 17.95
C LYS A 73 3.66 15.13 17.88
N ASP A 74 2.53 14.75 17.30
CA ASP A 74 2.10 13.37 17.14
C ASP A 74 2.65 12.73 15.85
N VAL A 75 3.34 13.52 15.01
CA VAL A 75 4.04 13.00 13.83
C VAL A 75 5.31 12.28 14.27
N ALA A 76 5.33 10.97 14.07
CA ALA A 76 6.47 10.11 14.42
C ALA A 76 7.54 10.09 13.31
N ARG A 77 7.12 10.17 12.04
CA ARG A 77 8.00 10.14 10.87
C ARG A 77 7.46 11.05 9.78
N ILE A 78 8.35 11.52 8.92
CA ILE A 78 8.00 12.17 7.66
C ILE A 78 8.64 11.36 6.55
N TYR A 79 7.80 10.71 5.75
CA TYR A 79 8.25 10.03 4.56
C TYR A 79 8.36 10.98 3.39
N VAL A 80 9.13 10.60 2.40
CA VAL A 80 9.36 11.40 1.20
C VAL A 80 9.17 10.50 -0.02
N SER A 81 8.02 10.61 -0.67
CA SER A 81 7.77 9.91 -1.93
C SER A 81 8.23 10.74 -3.14
N PRO A 82 8.39 10.10 -4.32
CA PRO A 82 8.82 10.81 -5.51
C PRO A 82 7.98 12.03 -5.84
N GLY A 83 8.68 13.22 -5.94
CA GLY A 83 8.04 14.50 -6.19
C GLY A 83 8.93 15.69 -5.82
N PRO A 84 9.58 15.88 -4.65
CA PRO A 84 9.36 15.18 -3.38
C PRO A 84 8.04 15.59 -2.72
N ILE A 85 7.27 14.58 -2.27
CA ILE A 85 6.04 14.79 -1.51
C ILE A 85 6.29 14.31 -0.08
N PHE A 86 5.93 15.14 0.90
CA PHE A 86 6.09 14.84 2.32
C PHE A 86 4.82 14.19 2.86
N GLU A 87 4.97 13.01 3.44
CA GLU A 87 3.88 12.18 3.95
C GLU A 87 4.09 11.96 5.46
N PRO A 88 3.23 12.54 6.33
CA PRO A 88 3.35 12.34 7.76
C PRO A 88 2.87 10.95 8.16
N ALA A 89 3.58 10.32 9.09
CA ALA A 89 3.13 9.12 9.77
C ALA A 89 2.99 9.42 11.27
N LEU A 90 1.85 9.11 11.84
CA LEU A 90 1.55 9.40 13.25
C LEU A 90 2.15 8.33 14.17
N GLN A 91 2.29 8.66 15.45
CA GLN A 91 2.67 7.71 16.48
C GLN A 91 1.57 6.64 16.63
N GLY A 92 1.98 5.37 16.73
CA GLY A 92 1.06 4.24 16.87
C GLY A 92 0.34 3.85 15.57
N GLY A 93 0.67 4.47 14.44
CA GLY A 93 0.24 3.99 13.12
C GLY A 93 0.86 2.61 12.86
N GLY A 94 0.06 1.62 12.50
CA GLY A 94 0.51 0.27 12.18
C GLY A 94 0.90 0.10 10.71
N GLY A 95 0.93 -1.14 10.25
CA GLY A 95 1.26 -1.51 8.86
C GLY A 95 0.25 -1.06 7.80
N HIS A 96 -0.62 -0.11 8.11
CA HIS A 96 -1.59 0.50 7.20
C HIS A 96 -2.42 -0.53 6.39
N GLY A 97 -2.83 -1.62 7.09
CA GLY A 97 -3.66 -2.70 6.55
C GLY A 97 -2.89 -3.81 5.82
N PHE A 98 -1.57 -3.72 5.66
CA PHE A 98 -0.79 -4.79 5.01
C PHE A 98 -0.81 -6.11 5.78
N ASP A 99 -1.16 -6.11 7.08
CA ASP A 99 -1.40 -7.31 7.87
C ASP A 99 -2.50 -8.20 7.26
N LEU A 100 -3.51 -7.64 6.60
CA LEU A 100 -4.54 -8.40 5.88
C LEU A 100 -3.94 -9.22 4.74
N LEU A 101 -2.97 -8.66 4.00
CA LEU A 101 -2.26 -9.39 2.95
C LEU A 101 -1.45 -10.55 3.53
N PHE A 102 -0.74 -10.34 4.65
CA PHE A 102 0.02 -11.40 5.32
C PHE A 102 -0.89 -12.51 5.83
N GLN A 103 -2.02 -12.15 6.44
CA GLN A 103 -3.01 -13.11 6.92
C GLN A 103 -3.60 -13.93 5.75
N ALA A 104 -3.99 -13.27 4.65
CA ALA A 104 -4.51 -13.95 3.46
C ALA A 104 -3.47 -14.90 2.86
N ALA A 105 -2.20 -14.50 2.84
CA ALA A 105 -1.09 -15.32 2.36
C ALA A 105 -0.69 -16.46 3.32
N GLY A 106 -1.33 -16.56 4.48
CA GLY A 106 -1.04 -17.58 5.50
C GLY A 106 0.31 -17.38 6.20
N VAL A 107 0.86 -16.17 6.18
CA VAL A 107 2.11 -15.81 6.87
C VAL A 107 1.80 -15.34 8.29
N GLY A 108 2.53 -15.85 9.27
CA GLY A 108 2.29 -15.52 10.67
C GLY A 108 3.35 -16.05 11.63
N ALA A 109 2.93 -16.38 12.84
CA ALA A 109 3.84 -16.86 13.88
C ALA A 109 4.60 -18.12 13.44
N GLY A 110 5.92 -18.07 13.57
CA GLY A 110 6.83 -19.14 13.14
C GLY A 110 7.39 -18.95 11.73
N ASP A 111 6.89 -17.99 10.95
CA ASP A 111 7.49 -17.61 9.68
C ASP A 111 8.64 -16.61 9.85
N VAL A 112 9.60 -16.69 8.95
CA VAL A 112 10.72 -15.75 8.81
C VAL A 112 10.56 -15.03 7.49
N VAL A 113 10.30 -13.73 7.56
CA VAL A 113 10.04 -12.86 6.41
C VAL A 113 11.29 -12.06 6.07
N LEU A 114 11.82 -12.23 4.87
CA LEU A 114 12.83 -11.33 4.32
C LEU A 114 12.13 -10.17 3.61
N ASN A 115 12.24 -8.98 4.19
CA ASN A 115 11.70 -7.76 3.60
C ASN A 115 12.77 -7.02 2.81
N THR A 116 12.64 -6.99 1.49
CA THR A 116 13.60 -6.36 0.58
C THR A 116 13.20 -4.95 0.14
N TRP A 117 12.08 -4.43 0.65
CA TRP A 117 11.63 -3.07 0.37
C TRP A 117 12.51 -2.03 1.07
N MET A 118 12.54 -0.85 0.48
CA MET A 118 13.37 0.25 0.97
C MET A 118 12.89 0.76 2.33
N TYR A 119 13.82 0.86 3.30
CA TYR A 119 13.59 1.42 4.64
C TYR A 119 13.94 2.92 4.74
N HIS A 120 14.40 3.52 3.64
CA HIS A 120 14.91 4.89 3.62
C HIS A 120 13.94 5.80 2.89
N LEU A 121 13.57 6.91 3.50
CA LEU A 121 12.70 7.98 2.99
C LEU A 121 11.26 7.55 2.69
N VAL A 122 11.04 6.49 1.91
CA VAL A 122 9.71 5.99 1.57
C VAL A 122 9.15 5.04 2.64
N PRO A 123 7.82 4.91 2.79
CA PRO A 123 7.23 4.13 3.86
C PRO A 123 7.31 2.61 3.66
N ALA A 124 7.50 2.13 2.43
CA ALA A 124 7.25 0.74 2.04
C ALA A 124 7.93 -0.31 2.95
N GLY A 125 9.23 -0.16 3.25
CA GLY A 125 9.96 -1.10 4.10
C GLY A 125 9.39 -1.17 5.51
N LEU A 126 9.08 -0.03 6.10
CA LEU A 126 8.55 0.05 7.47
C LEU A 126 7.10 -0.44 7.57
N LEU A 127 6.25 -0.12 6.59
CA LEU A 127 4.86 -0.60 6.58
C LEU A 127 4.77 -2.12 6.48
N ILE A 128 5.58 -2.72 5.62
CA ILE A 128 5.67 -4.17 5.47
C ILE A 128 6.26 -4.83 6.73
N ASP A 129 7.27 -4.21 7.34
CA ASP A 129 7.89 -4.66 8.58
C ASP A 129 6.89 -4.68 9.74
N GLU A 130 6.20 -3.56 9.97
CA GLU A 130 5.18 -3.41 11.01
C GLU A 130 4.01 -4.40 10.80
N ALA A 131 3.59 -4.62 9.55
CA ALA A 131 2.53 -5.58 9.24
C ALA A 131 2.95 -7.04 9.50
N ALA A 132 4.18 -7.42 9.13
CA ALA A 132 4.69 -8.75 9.40
C ALA A 132 4.83 -9.01 10.91
N HIS A 133 5.28 -8.02 11.68
CA HIS A 133 5.28 -8.10 13.15
C HIS A 133 3.87 -8.22 13.72
N ALA A 134 2.88 -7.51 13.18
CA ALA A 134 1.49 -7.57 13.64
C ALA A 134 0.87 -8.96 13.51
N VAL A 135 1.27 -9.76 12.51
CA VAL A 135 0.85 -11.16 12.35
C VAL A 135 1.74 -12.16 13.11
N GLY A 136 2.75 -11.68 13.83
CA GLY A 136 3.64 -12.51 14.66
C GLY A 136 4.81 -13.14 13.93
N ALA A 137 5.10 -12.74 12.70
CA ALA A 137 6.27 -13.22 11.97
C ALA A 137 7.57 -12.58 12.46
N THR A 138 8.69 -13.29 12.25
CA THR A 138 10.04 -12.73 12.46
C THR A 138 10.46 -12.02 11.17
N VAL A 139 10.96 -10.79 11.27
CA VAL A 139 11.37 -10.00 10.10
C VAL A 139 12.89 -9.88 10.01
N ILE A 140 13.42 -10.09 8.81
CA ILE A 140 14.78 -9.73 8.44
C ILE A 140 14.68 -8.48 7.56
N PRO A 141 15.14 -7.30 8.05
CA PRO A 141 15.02 -6.02 7.33
C PRO A 141 16.16 -5.89 6.28
N GLY A 142 16.08 -6.69 5.24
CA GLY A 142 17.11 -6.78 4.20
C GLY A 142 17.28 -5.49 3.39
N GLY A 143 16.16 -4.80 3.12
CA GLY A 143 16.17 -3.59 2.29
C GLY A 143 16.61 -3.85 0.85
N VAL A 144 16.93 -2.78 0.13
CA VAL A 144 17.33 -2.87 -1.28
C VAL A 144 18.82 -3.20 -1.45
N GLY A 145 19.16 -3.94 -2.50
CA GLY A 145 20.56 -4.28 -2.82
C GLY A 145 21.10 -5.49 -2.05
N ASN A 146 22.43 -5.62 -2.01
CA ASN A 146 23.15 -6.70 -1.31
C ASN A 146 22.61 -8.11 -1.60
N ARG A 147 22.32 -8.42 -2.87
CA ARG A 147 21.68 -9.66 -3.30
C ARG A 147 22.43 -10.91 -2.82
N GLU A 148 23.75 -10.91 -2.88
CA GLU A 148 24.60 -12.03 -2.48
C GLU A 148 24.50 -12.31 -0.98
N LEU A 149 24.53 -11.26 -0.15
CA LEU A 149 24.33 -11.37 1.29
C LEU A 149 22.90 -11.83 1.63
N GLN A 150 21.91 -11.29 0.94
CA GLN A 150 20.52 -11.72 1.15
C GLN A 150 20.31 -13.19 0.73
N ALA A 151 20.99 -13.65 -0.32
CA ALA A 151 20.96 -15.05 -0.71
C ALA A 151 21.59 -15.96 0.37
N GLN A 152 22.70 -15.54 0.97
CA GLN A 152 23.30 -16.22 2.12
C GLN A 152 22.35 -16.27 3.32
N ILE A 153 21.72 -15.15 3.65
CA ILE A 153 20.73 -15.06 4.74
C ILE A 153 19.59 -16.06 4.50
N ILE A 154 19.02 -16.13 3.30
CA ILE A 154 17.96 -17.09 2.97
C ILE A 154 18.43 -18.53 3.24
N ALA A 155 19.64 -18.87 2.81
CA ALA A 155 20.18 -20.22 2.96
C ALA A 155 20.44 -20.61 4.43
N GLU A 156 20.82 -19.65 5.28
CA GLU A 156 21.27 -19.90 6.64
C GLU A 156 20.20 -19.70 7.72
N THR A 157 19.18 -18.85 7.47
CA THR A 157 18.21 -18.45 8.52
C THR A 157 16.83 -19.07 8.36
N GLY A 158 16.60 -19.88 7.31
CA GLY A 158 15.32 -20.55 7.11
C GLY A 158 14.18 -19.60 6.75
N VAL A 159 14.45 -18.60 5.92
CA VAL A 159 13.42 -17.66 5.39
C VAL A 159 12.29 -18.46 4.73
N THR A 160 11.05 -18.21 5.15
CA THR A 160 9.83 -18.85 4.64
C THR A 160 9.01 -17.96 3.72
N ALA A 161 9.15 -16.63 3.86
CA ALA A 161 8.44 -15.65 3.03
C ALA A 161 9.38 -14.52 2.58
N ILE A 162 9.15 -14.00 1.38
CA ILE A 162 9.91 -12.87 0.82
C ILE A 162 8.95 -11.78 0.35
N CYS A 163 9.19 -10.53 0.78
CA CYS A 163 8.53 -9.34 0.26
C CYS A 163 9.49 -8.61 -0.68
N ALA A 164 9.15 -8.52 -1.98
CA ALA A 164 10.07 -8.01 -2.99
C ALA A 164 9.35 -7.42 -4.22
N SER A 165 10.11 -6.68 -5.05
CA SER A 165 9.71 -6.54 -6.45
C SER A 165 9.94 -7.88 -7.17
N THR A 166 9.10 -8.19 -8.16
CA THR A 166 9.22 -9.45 -8.90
C THR A 166 10.60 -9.63 -9.55
N ALA A 167 11.16 -8.56 -10.10
CA ALA A 167 12.49 -8.62 -10.71
C ALA A 167 13.59 -8.97 -9.69
N PHE A 168 13.51 -8.38 -8.49
CA PHE A 168 14.50 -8.68 -7.44
C PHE A 168 14.28 -10.08 -6.85
N PHE A 169 13.04 -10.51 -6.65
CA PHE A 169 12.71 -11.87 -6.23
C PHE A 169 13.32 -12.92 -7.16
N LEU A 170 13.13 -12.78 -8.48
CA LEU A 170 13.68 -13.70 -9.47
C LEU A 170 15.21 -13.77 -9.41
N ALA A 171 15.89 -12.62 -9.41
CA ALA A 171 17.33 -12.55 -9.33
C ALA A 171 17.88 -13.13 -8.02
N LEU A 172 17.20 -12.90 -6.90
CA LEU A 172 17.56 -13.41 -5.58
C LEU A 172 17.37 -14.93 -5.50
N SER A 173 16.22 -15.43 -5.96
CA SER A 173 15.91 -16.87 -5.98
C SER A 173 16.91 -17.66 -6.84
N GLU A 174 17.24 -17.13 -8.01
CA GLU A 174 18.27 -17.71 -8.88
C GLU A 174 19.64 -17.74 -8.19
N THR A 175 20.02 -16.66 -7.51
CA THR A 175 21.27 -16.57 -6.77
C THR A 175 21.34 -17.62 -5.65
N VAL A 176 20.27 -17.78 -4.87
CA VAL A 176 20.20 -18.81 -3.81
C VAL A 176 20.39 -20.21 -4.38
N ILE A 177 19.63 -20.57 -5.41
CA ILE A 177 19.64 -21.91 -5.98
C ILE A 177 20.99 -22.24 -6.64
N ASN A 178 21.57 -21.29 -7.36
CA ASN A 178 22.85 -21.50 -8.04
C ASN A 178 24.04 -21.57 -7.08
N THR A 179 23.98 -20.84 -5.95
CA THR A 179 25.11 -20.75 -5.00
C THR A 179 25.00 -21.81 -3.90
N TYR A 180 23.81 -22.05 -3.35
CA TYR A 180 23.58 -22.87 -2.17
C TYR A 180 22.80 -24.16 -2.45
N GLY A 181 22.27 -24.31 -3.67
CA GLY A 181 21.49 -25.46 -4.10
C GLY A 181 20.00 -25.32 -3.73
N ARG A 182 19.18 -26.18 -4.38
CA ARG A 182 17.72 -26.18 -4.19
C ARG A 182 17.31 -26.52 -2.76
N ASP A 183 18.08 -27.31 -2.05
CA ASP A 183 17.79 -27.73 -0.68
C ASP A 183 17.89 -26.59 0.33
N ALA A 184 18.63 -25.53 0.02
CA ALA A 184 18.70 -24.30 0.83
C ALA A 184 17.47 -23.43 0.67
N TRP A 185 16.65 -23.63 -0.37
CA TRP A 185 15.44 -22.86 -0.65
C TRP A 185 14.27 -23.39 0.18
N LYS A 186 13.89 -22.64 1.24
CA LYS A 186 12.76 -22.98 2.14
C LYS A 186 11.58 -22.01 1.99
N VAL A 187 11.68 -21.07 1.06
CA VAL A 187 10.64 -20.07 0.82
C VAL A 187 9.37 -20.74 0.28
N LYS A 188 8.25 -20.42 0.88
CA LYS A 188 6.92 -20.94 0.55
C LYS A 188 6.02 -19.85 -0.02
N THR A 189 6.24 -18.60 0.40
CA THR A 189 5.38 -17.46 0.09
C THR A 189 6.19 -16.29 -0.44
N ALA A 190 5.71 -15.67 -1.51
CA ALA A 190 6.29 -14.47 -2.09
C ALA A 190 5.23 -13.37 -2.22
N LEU A 191 5.40 -12.28 -1.45
CA LEU A 191 4.56 -11.08 -1.56
C LEU A 191 5.24 -10.13 -2.54
N LEU A 192 4.69 -10.03 -3.75
CA LEU A 192 5.33 -9.38 -4.88
C LEU A 192 4.58 -8.11 -5.29
N GLY A 193 5.32 -7.08 -5.70
CA GLY A 193 4.76 -5.82 -6.12
C GLY A 193 5.57 -5.13 -7.22
N GLY A 194 5.02 -4.02 -7.75
CA GLY A 194 5.67 -3.23 -8.78
C GLY A 194 5.59 -3.81 -10.19
N GLU A 195 4.61 -4.68 -10.45
CA GLU A 195 4.45 -5.33 -11.73
C GLU A 195 3.64 -4.52 -12.73
N MET A 196 4.04 -4.66 -14.01
CA MET A 196 3.31 -4.16 -15.18
C MET A 196 3.20 -5.28 -16.22
N GLY A 197 2.15 -5.24 -17.04
CA GLY A 197 1.91 -6.20 -18.11
C GLY A 197 1.21 -7.48 -17.65
N ASP A 198 1.47 -8.61 -18.32
CA ASP A 198 0.83 -9.89 -17.99
C ASP A 198 1.38 -10.49 -16.69
N TRP A 199 0.86 -9.99 -15.57
CA TRP A 199 1.21 -10.44 -14.24
C TRP A 199 0.87 -11.92 -14.02
N MET A 200 -0.30 -12.38 -14.49
CA MET A 200 -0.77 -13.74 -14.24
C MET A 200 0.12 -14.80 -14.92
N ALA A 201 0.63 -14.52 -16.11
CA ALA A 201 1.57 -15.44 -16.77
C ALA A 201 2.91 -15.51 -16.02
N LYS A 202 3.44 -14.35 -15.59
CA LYS A 202 4.67 -14.30 -14.77
C LYS A 202 4.50 -15.06 -13.46
N ARG A 203 3.38 -14.85 -12.78
CA ARG A 203 3.03 -15.50 -11.53
C ARG A 203 3.06 -17.02 -11.64
N ARG A 204 2.32 -17.59 -12.60
CA ARG A 204 2.30 -19.06 -12.81
C ARG A 204 3.68 -19.62 -13.03
N LYS A 205 4.54 -18.90 -13.77
CA LYS A 205 5.92 -19.31 -13.98
C LYS A 205 6.74 -19.28 -12.69
N ILE A 206 6.63 -18.24 -11.88
CA ILE A 206 7.33 -18.13 -10.60
C ILE A 206 6.92 -19.25 -9.66
N GLU A 207 5.64 -19.51 -9.55
CA GLU A 207 5.09 -20.57 -8.69
C GLU A 207 5.59 -21.95 -9.10
N ALA A 208 5.60 -22.23 -10.42
CA ALA A 208 6.11 -23.48 -10.95
C ALA A 208 7.63 -23.66 -10.79
N ASP A 209 8.41 -22.60 -11.05
CA ASP A 209 9.87 -22.67 -11.03
C ASP A 209 10.44 -22.75 -9.60
N TYR A 210 9.82 -22.03 -8.66
CA TYR A 210 10.35 -21.88 -7.29
C TYR A 210 9.55 -22.62 -6.22
N GLY A 211 8.35 -23.12 -6.53
CA GLY A 211 7.51 -23.87 -5.58
C GLY A 211 6.94 -22.97 -4.48
N VAL A 212 6.63 -21.74 -4.80
CA VAL A 212 6.08 -20.73 -3.88
C VAL A 212 4.63 -20.40 -4.23
N SER A 213 3.84 -19.94 -3.27
CA SER A 213 2.61 -19.18 -3.55
C SER A 213 2.95 -17.71 -3.72
N THR A 214 2.36 -17.05 -4.71
CA THR A 214 2.58 -15.61 -4.94
C THR A 214 1.35 -14.81 -4.57
N TRP A 215 1.56 -13.65 -3.98
CA TRP A 215 0.51 -12.74 -3.52
C TRP A 215 0.87 -11.32 -3.89
N ALA A 216 -0.13 -10.54 -4.25
CA ALA A 216 0.05 -9.15 -4.63
C ALA A 216 -0.92 -8.22 -3.91
N ALA A 217 -0.55 -6.95 -3.86
CA ALA A 217 -1.37 -5.89 -3.31
C ALA A 217 -1.34 -4.65 -4.20
N TYR A 218 -2.41 -3.88 -4.14
CA TYR A 218 -2.49 -2.53 -4.66
C TYR A 218 -2.41 -1.54 -3.50
N ALA A 219 -1.42 -0.68 -3.51
CA ALA A 219 -1.13 0.24 -2.41
C ALA A 219 -0.50 1.54 -2.91
N THR A 220 -0.61 2.59 -2.10
CA THR A 220 0.10 3.87 -2.30
C THR A 220 0.78 4.29 -1.00
N ALA A 221 1.75 5.21 -1.09
CA ALA A 221 2.49 5.67 0.07
C ALA A 221 1.60 6.44 1.08
N ASP A 222 0.63 7.17 0.57
CA ASP A 222 -0.29 8.03 1.32
C ASP A 222 -1.49 7.28 1.92
N LEU A 223 -1.93 6.17 1.31
CA LEU A 223 -3.11 5.42 1.76
C LEU A 223 -2.77 4.05 2.37
N GLY A 224 -1.53 3.58 2.20
CA GLY A 224 -1.19 2.21 2.55
C GLY A 224 -1.88 1.20 1.63
N LEU A 225 -2.37 0.09 2.18
CA LEU A 225 -3.06 -0.95 1.45
C LEU A 225 -4.44 -0.45 0.97
N ILE A 226 -4.70 -0.59 -0.33
CA ILE A 226 -5.98 -0.27 -0.96
C ILE A 226 -6.75 -1.56 -1.25
N ALA A 227 -6.08 -2.54 -1.82
CA ALA A 227 -6.65 -3.84 -2.14
C ALA A 227 -5.56 -4.92 -2.13
N TYR A 228 -5.96 -6.15 -1.89
CA TYR A 228 -5.05 -7.30 -1.77
C TYR A 228 -5.72 -8.57 -2.31
N GLU A 229 -4.92 -9.55 -2.68
CA GLU A 229 -5.39 -10.87 -3.03
C GLU A 229 -5.75 -11.66 -1.76
N ASP A 230 -6.85 -12.42 -1.81
CA ASP A 230 -7.33 -13.27 -0.71
C ASP A 230 -7.31 -14.77 -1.03
N GLY A 231 -6.76 -15.13 -2.20
CA GLY A 231 -6.68 -16.50 -2.70
C GLY A 231 -7.68 -16.82 -3.81
N ASP A 232 -8.69 -15.97 -4.01
CA ASP A 232 -9.58 -16.02 -5.17
C ASP A 232 -9.02 -15.19 -6.34
N GLU A 233 -9.67 -15.23 -7.50
CA GLU A 233 -9.26 -14.40 -8.63
C GLU A 233 -9.59 -12.91 -8.39
N GLY A 234 -8.55 -12.06 -8.44
CA GLY A 234 -8.67 -10.60 -8.35
C GLY A 234 -8.22 -10.04 -7.01
N TYR A 235 -8.75 -8.87 -6.68
CA TYR A 235 -8.39 -8.12 -5.48
C TYR A 235 -9.61 -7.84 -4.64
N VAL A 236 -9.51 -8.08 -3.34
CA VAL A 236 -10.46 -7.61 -2.32
C VAL A 236 -10.05 -6.22 -1.88
N VAL A 237 -11.00 -5.29 -1.92
CA VAL A 237 -10.78 -3.92 -1.43
C VAL A 237 -10.70 -3.94 0.09
N HIS A 238 -9.70 -3.24 0.65
CA HIS A 238 -9.57 -3.07 2.09
C HIS A 238 -10.89 -2.58 2.72
N PRO A 239 -11.35 -3.13 3.84
CA PRO A 239 -12.66 -2.81 4.41
C PRO A 239 -12.88 -1.32 4.72
N ASP A 240 -11.82 -0.59 5.02
CA ASP A 240 -11.87 0.85 5.31
C ASP A 240 -11.57 1.74 4.08
N ARG A 241 -11.70 1.19 2.87
CA ARG A 241 -11.47 1.92 1.61
C ARG A 241 -12.69 1.87 0.73
N VAL A 242 -12.96 2.97 0.05
CA VAL A 242 -13.91 3.04 -1.05
C VAL A 242 -13.15 3.27 -2.34
N VAL A 243 -13.27 2.35 -3.28
CA VAL A 243 -12.61 2.43 -4.59
C VAL A 243 -13.66 2.71 -5.65
N GLN A 244 -13.42 3.72 -6.48
CA GLN A 244 -14.26 4.09 -7.60
C GLN A 244 -13.46 3.99 -8.89
N ILE A 245 -14.03 3.28 -9.88
CA ILE A 245 -13.47 3.22 -11.22
C ILE A 245 -14.02 4.41 -12.01
N CYS A 246 -13.13 5.16 -12.65
CA CYS A 246 -13.48 6.37 -13.38
C CYS A 246 -12.95 6.32 -14.81
N ASP A 247 -13.66 6.98 -15.71
CA ASP A 247 -13.15 7.31 -17.04
C ASP A 247 -11.99 8.30 -16.91
N PRO A 248 -10.80 8.03 -17.47
CA PRO A 248 -9.63 8.88 -17.29
C PRO A 248 -9.74 10.25 -17.98
N ALA A 249 -10.60 10.39 -18.98
CA ALA A 249 -10.76 11.64 -19.71
C ALA A 249 -11.79 12.57 -19.03
N SER A 250 -12.93 12.01 -18.62
CA SER A 250 -14.00 12.81 -17.96
C SER A 250 -13.90 12.83 -16.44
N GLY A 251 -13.29 11.80 -15.84
CA GLY A 251 -13.30 11.56 -14.41
C GLY A 251 -14.64 11.04 -13.86
N ASP A 252 -15.59 10.72 -14.74
CA ASP A 252 -16.88 10.18 -14.32
C ASP A 252 -16.77 8.72 -13.87
N SER A 253 -17.59 8.36 -12.89
CA SER A 253 -17.68 6.97 -12.43
C SER A 253 -18.23 6.06 -13.52
N VAL A 254 -17.58 4.93 -13.73
CA VAL A 254 -18.01 3.89 -14.66
C VAL A 254 -18.25 2.57 -13.94
N ALA A 255 -19.11 1.74 -14.52
CA ALA A 255 -19.34 0.40 -13.95
C ALA A 255 -18.07 -0.46 -14.05
N PRO A 256 -17.80 -1.34 -13.08
CA PRO A 256 -16.72 -2.31 -13.17
C PRO A 256 -16.79 -3.12 -14.48
N GLY A 257 -15.66 -3.29 -15.16
CA GLY A 257 -15.57 -3.98 -16.45
C GLY A 257 -15.87 -3.11 -17.69
N ALA A 258 -16.22 -1.85 -17.52
CA ALA A 258 -16.47 -0.93 -18.64
C ALA A 258 -15.18 -0.28 -19.14
N GLY A 259 -14.34 -1.00 -19.88
CA GLY A 259 -13.19 -0.43 -20.56
C GLY A 259 -11.83 -0.95 -20.08
N GLN A 260 -10.78 -0.69 -20.87
CA GLN A 260 -9.43 -1.23 -20.70
C GLN A 260 -8.43 -0.28 -20.04
N SER A 261 -8.79 0.99 -19.82
CA SER A 261 -7.92 1.98 -19.17
C SER A 261 -8.76 2.87 -18.26
N ASN A 262 -8.89 2.49 -17.02
CA ASN A 262 -9.67 3.24 -16.04
C ASN A 262 -8.74 3.89 -15.02
N GLU A 263 -9.07 5.09 -14.57
CA GLU A 263 -8.49 5.68 -13.36
C GLU A 263 -9.27 5.21 -12.14
N PHE A 264 -8.55 5.07 -11.02
CA PHE A 264 -9.17 4.76 -9.74
C PHE A 264 -9.22 6.02 -8.88
N ARG A 265 -10.37 6.27 -8.26
CA ARG A 265 -10.47 7.16 -7.11
C ARG A 265 -10.52 6.32 -5.87
N VAL A 266 -9.74 6.69 -4.88
CA VAL A 266 -9.77 6.01 -3.59
C VAL A 266 -10.10 7.04 -2.52
N ALA A 267 -11.11 6.73 -1.72
CA ALA A 267 -11.39 7.41 -0.47
C ALA A 267 -11.18 6.43 0.68
N ALA A 268 -10.53 6.90 1.71
CA ALA A 268 -10.25 6.10 2.89
C ALA A 268 -11.11 6.57 4.07
N ARG A 269 -11.44 5.64 4.95
CA ARG A 269 -11.89 5.90 6.32
C ARG A 269 -10.67 6.40 7.08
N ALA A 270 -10.39 7.69 6.94
CA ALA A 270 -9.09 8.24 7.21
C ALA A 270 -8.68 8.17 8.68
N GLU A 271 -7.52 7.60 8.96
CA GLU A 271 -6.55 8.16 9.90
C GLU A 271 -5.70 9.18 9.10
N LEU A 272 -6.22 10.39 8.92
CA LEU A 272 -5.49 11.52 8.37
C LEU A 272 -4.89 12.37 9.47
#